data_5fc977cdaa0f3d4fd88b170bb953534a
#
_entry.id   5fc977cdaa0f3d4fd88b170bb953534a
#
_cell.length_a   1.000
_cell.length_b   1.000
_cell.length_c   1.000
_cell.angle_alpha   90.00
_cell.angle_beta   90.00
_cell.angle_gamma   90.00
#
_symmetry.space_group_name_H-M   'P 1'
#
loop_
_entity.id
_entity.type
_entity.pdbx_description
1 polymer ?
#
loop_
_entity_poly.entity_id
_entity_poly.type
_entity_poly.pdbx_seq_one_letter_code
_entity_poly.pdbx_strand_id
1 'polypeptide(L)'
;MNTYKSILVTGGAGFIGSHVVRRLLKQYPDCQIVNLDSLTYAGNLQNIEDCQDATNHHFQKASINNIEILQSLFKTYGFDAVVHLAAESQVD
;
A
#
# COMPACT_ATOMS: atom_id res chain seq x y z
N MET A 1 11.69 4.58 19.13
CA MET A 1 10.25 4.74 19.18
C MET A 1 9.71 5.10 17.82
N ASN A 2 8.67 4.46 17.43
CA ASN A 2 8.09 4.71 16.14
C ASN A 2 7.11 5.88 16.17
N THR A 3 7.26 6.78 15.21
CA THR A 3 6.40 7.95 15.12
C THR A 3 5.69 8.03 13.77
N TYR A 4 5.73 6.98 12.98
CA TYR A 4 5.02 7.00 11.70
C TYR A 4 3.52 7.06 11.93
N LYS A 5 2.85 7.95 11.24
CA LYS A 5 1.39 8.07 11.32
C LYS A 5 0.70 7.46 10.11
N SER A 6 1.31 7.54 8.95
CA SER A 6 0.76 6.91 7.78
C SER A 6 1.87 6.56 6.79
N ILE A 7 1.71 5.42 6.16
CA ILE A 7 2.69 4.89 5.20
C ILE A 7 1.96 4.49 3.94
N LEU A 8 2.49 4.89 2.81
CA LEU A 8 1.98 4.46 1.52
C LEU A 8 2.81 3.28 1.04
N VAL A 9 2.14 2.19 0.68
CA VAL A 9 2.79 1.03 0.08
C VAL A 9 2.27 0.91 -1.35
N THR A 10 3.16 0.95 -2.33
CA THR A 10 2.77 0.71 -3.72
C THR A 10 3.11 -0.72 -4.07
N GLY A 11 2.17 -1.39 -4.75
CA GLY A 11 2.37 -2.79 -5.09
C GLY A 11 2.11 -3.73 -3.93
N GLY A 12 1.30 -3.29 -2.96
CA GLY A 12 1.08 -4.06 -1.76
C GLY A 12 0.17 -5.28 -1.93
N ALA A 13 -0.44 -5.45 -3.12
CA ALA A 13 -1.22 -6.66 -3.38
C ALA A 13 -0.41 -7.73 -4.12
N GLY A 14 0.86 -7.45 -4.44
CA GLY A 14 1.74 -8.45 -5.00
C GLY A 14 2.19 -9.44 -3.95
N PHE A 15 2.89 -10.47 -4.39
CA PHE A 15 3.32 -11.52 -3.45
C PHE A 15 4.21 -10.95 -2.36
N ILE A 16 5.27 -10.25 -2.75
CA ILE A 16 6.19 -9.69 -1.77
C ILE A 16 5.54 -8.52 -1.04
N GLY A 17 4.83 -7.68 -1.77
CA GLY A 17 4.19 -6.51 -1.17
C GLY A 17 3.18 -6.87 -0.11
N SER A 18 2.43 -7.95 -0.30
CA SER A 18 1.43 -8.36 0.68
C SER A 18 2.10 -8.76 2.00
N HIS A 19 3.26 -9.38 1.94
CA HIS A 19 4.00 -9.71 3.15
C HIS A 19 4.48 -8.46 3.86
N VAL A 20 4.92 -7.46 3.09
CA VAL A 20 5.34 -6.19 3.67
C VAL A 20 4.16 -5.50 4.36
N VAL A 21 3.00 -5.49 3.69
CA VAL A 21 1.82 -4.87 4.28
C VAL A 21 1.44 -5.55 5.60
N ARG A 22 1.43 -6.88 5.63
CA ARG A 22 1.11 -7.59 6.86
C ARG A 22 2.07 -7.23 7.98
N ARG A 23 3.36 -7.16 7.65
CA ARG A 23 4.35 -6.83 8.65
C ARG A 23 4.18 -5.43 9.19
N LEU A 24 3.89 -4.48 8.31
CA LEU A 24 3.67 -3.10 8.72
C LEU A 24 2.43 -2.97 9.60
N LEU A 25 1.35 -3.67 9.23
CA LEU A 25 0.13 -3.62 10.03
C LEU A 25 0.36 -4.16 11.43
N LYS A 26 1.16 -5.19 11.55
CA LYS A 26 1.45 -5.82 12.84
C LYS A 26 2.43 -4.98 13.64
N GLN A 27 3.43 -4.44 12.98
CA GLN A 27 4.50 -3.72 13.66
C GLN A 27 4.09 -2.31 14.07
N TYR A 28 3.21 -1.69 13.30
CA TYR A 28 2.78 -0.31 13.53
C TYR A 28 1.24 -0.25 13.60
N PRO A 29 0.65 -0.78 14.67
CA PRO A 29 -0.82 -0.87 14.72
C PRO A 29 -1.53 0.47 14.75
N ASP A 30 -0.83 1.52 15.15
CA ASP A 30 -1.42 2.86 15.18
C ASP A 30 -1.17 3.66 13.91
N CYS A 31 -0.48 3.06 12.95
CA CYS A 31 -0.12 3.72 11.70
C CYS A 31 -1.14 3.34 10.62
N GLN A 32 -1.56 4.33 9.84
CA GLN A 32 -2.45 4.07 8.72
C GLN A 32 -1.60 3.55 7.55
N ILE A 33 -1.95 2.40 7.05
CA ILE A 33 -1.23 1.78 5.94
C ILE A 33 -2.13 1.85 4.72
N VAL A 34 -1.75 2.67 3.76
CA VAL A 34 -2.49 2.80 2.49
C VAL A 34 -1.77 1.96 1.45
N ASN A 35 -2.48 1.00 0.91
CA ASN A 35 -1.95 0.03 -0.02
C ASN A 35 -2.48 0.37 -1.41
N LEU A 36 -1.61 0.82 -2.29
CA LEU A 36 -1.97 1.20 -3.65
C LEU A 36 -1.49 0.14 -4.62
N ASP A 37 -2.39 -0.43 -5.41
CA ASP A 37 -2.03 -1.46 -6.37
C ASP A 37 -3.01 -1.43 -7.52
N SER A 38 -2.51 -1.54 -8.73
CA SER A 38 -3.36 -1.56 -9.92
C SER A 38 -3.97 -2.93 -10.18
N LEU A 39 -3.48 -3.96 -9.48
CA LEU A 39 -3.93 -5.34 -9.62
C LEU A 39 -3.66 -5.90 -11.02
N THR A 40 -2.58 -5.45 -11.64
CA THR A 40 -2.10 -6.05 -12.87
C THR A 40 -0.97 -7.02 -12.55
N TYR A 41 -0.64 -7.86 -13.47
CA TYR A 41 0.44 -8.84 -13.30
C TYR A 41 0.27 -9.62 -12.01
N ALA A 42 1.17 -9.42 -11.06
CA ALA A 42 1.19 -10.20 -9.84
C ALA A 42 0.23 -9.67 -8.78
N GLY A 43 -0.41 -8.53 -9.02
CA GLY A 43 -1.33 -7.96 -8.03
C GLY A 43 -2.60 -8.80 -7.92
N ASN A 44 -2.98 -9.14 -6.71
CA ASN A 44 -4.12 -10.00 -6.46
C ASN A 44 -4.69 -9.70 -5.08
N LEU A 45 -5.99 -9.39 -5.04
CA LEU A 45 -6.64 -9.11 -3.77
C LEU A 45 -6.58 -10.27 -2.79
N GLN A 46 -6.49 -11.51 -3.29
CA GLN A 46 -6.37 -12.67 -2.41
C GLN A 46 -5.10 -12.59 -1.56
N ASN A 47 -4.06 -11.96 -2.06
CA ASN A 47 -2.82 -11.84 -1.31
C ASN A 47 -2.98 -11.01 -0.04
N ILE A 48 -3.97 -10.13 0.00
CA ILE A 48 -4.19 -9.27 1.16
C ILE A 48 -5.55 -9.49 1.79
N GLU A 49 -6.17 -10.63 1.50
CA GLU A 49 -7.50 -10.92 2.00
C GLU A 49 -7.55 -10.86 3.52
N ASP A 50 -6.54 -11.37 4.16
CA ASP A 50 -6.48 -11.39 5.62
C ASP A 50 -6.16 -10.01 6.22
N CYS A 51 -5.79 -9.04 5.39
CA CYS A 51 -5.51 -7.69 5.86
C CYS A 51 -6.73 -6.79 5.84
N GLN A 52 -7.78 -7.20 5.15
CA GLN A 52 -8.90 -6.30 4.90
C GLN A 52 -9.71 -5.98 6.15
N ASP A 53 -9.63 -6.82 7.16
CA ASP A 53 -10.33 -6.56 8.41
C ASP A 53 -9.55 -5.64 9.34
N ALA A 54 -8.30 -5.35 9.03
CA ALA A 54 -7.51 -4.47 9.88
C ALA A 54 -8.03 -3.03 9.74
N THR A 55 -8.28 -2.39 10.87
CA THR A 55 -8.86 -1.04 10.85
C THR A 55 -7.90 0.01 10.31
N ASN A 56 -6.60 -0.28 10.34
CA ASN A 56 -5.60 0.67 9.86
C ASN A 56 -5.10 0.34 8.46
N HIS A 57 -5.77 -0.57 7.74
CA HIS A 57 -5.41 -0.91 6.37
C HIS A 57 -6.43 -0.30 5.41
N HIS A 58 -5.92 0.37 4.39
CA HIS A 58 -6.76 1.00 3.37
C HIS A 58 -6.24 0.62 1.99
N PHE A 59 -7.08 -0.02 1.21
CA PHE A 59 -6.69 -0.43 -0.13
C PHE A 59 -7.22 0.53 -1.16
N GLN A 60 -6.35 0.93 -2.10
CA GLN A 60 -6.74 1.79 -3.21
C GLN A 60 -6.29 1.13 -4.51
N LYS A 61 -7.23 0.79 -5.38
CA LYS A 61 -6.91 0.24 -6.68
C LYS A 61 -6.61 1.39 -7.63
N ALA A 62 -5.36 1.53 -8.02
CA ALA A 62 -4.97 2.57 -8.97
C ALA A 62 -3.55 2.32 -9.41
N SER A 63 -3.20 2.90 -10.55
CA SER A 63 -1.84 2.88 -11.04
C SER A 63 -1.01 3.94 -10.32
N ILE A 64 0.28 3.65 -10.13
CA ILE A 64 1.20 4.66 -9.60
C ILE A 64 1.34 5.85 -10.53
N ASN A 65 0.87 5.71 -11.77
CA ASN A 65 0.90 6.81 -12.74
C ASN A 65 -0.32 7.71 -12.63
N ASN A 66 -1.28 7.35 -11.80
CA ASN A 66 -2.48 8.17 -11.63
C ASN A 66 -2.19 9.29 -10.65
N ILE A 67 -1.77 10.42 -11.20
CA ILE A 67 -1.31 11.54 -10.38
C ILE A 67 -2.41 12.12 -9.53
N GLU A 68 -3.63 12.16 -10.05
CA GLU A 68 -4.75 12.72 -9.31
C GLU A 68 -5.03 11.93 -8.04
N ILE A 69 -5.03 10.61 -8.16
CA ILE A 69 -5.27 9.76 -6.99
C ILE A 69 -4.11 9.88 -6.01
N LEU A 70 -2.88 9.89 -6.52
CA LEU A 70 -1.73 10.04 -5.64
C LEU A 70 -1.77 11.36 -4.86
N GLN A 71 -2.08 12.45 -5.55
CA GLN A 71 -2.17 13.74 -4.89
C GLN A 71 -3.25 13.74 -3.81
N SER A 72 -4.39 13.12 -4.14
CA SER A 72 -5.49 13.03 -3.19
C SER A 72 -5.09 12.24 -1.96
N LEU A 73 -4.41 11.11 -2.16
CA LEU A 73 -3.97 10.28 -1.04
C LEU A 73 -2.95 11.00 -0.17
N PHE A 74 -1.98 11.66 -0.79
CA PHE A 74 -0.99 12.41 -0.03
C PHE A 74 -1.62 13.53 0.77
N LYS A 75 -2.62 14.18 0.20
CA LYS A 75 -3.31 15.26 0.88
C LYS A 75 -4.12 14.73 2.06
N THR A 76 -4.78 13.59 1.86
CA THR A 76 -5.64 13.01 2.89
C THR A 76 -4.85 12.45 4.05
N TYR A 77 -3.76 11.75 3.77
CA TYR A 77 -3.03 11.00 4.80
C TYR A 77 -1.75 11.68 5.26
N GLY A 78 -1.12 12.50 4.42
CA GLY A 78 0.14 13.13 4.79
C GLY A 78 1.21 12.11 5.12
N PHE A 79 1.51 11.22 4.16
CA PHE A 79 2.39 10.09 4.41
C PHE A 79 3.75 10.48 5.00
N ASP A 80 4.17 9.74 6.00
CA ASP A 80 5.49 9.89 6.60
C ASP A 80 6.54 9.07 5.87
N ALA A 81 6.10 8.02 5.19
CA ALA A 81 7.03 7.13 4.49
C ALA A 81 6.32 6.50 3.30
N VAL A 82 7.10 6.10 2.33
CA VAL A 82 6.60 5.41 1.14
C VAL A 82 7.45 4.17 0.92
N VAL A 83 6.79 3.03 0.80
CA VAL A 83 7.45 1.78 0.42
C VAL A 83 7.00 1.47 -1.00
N HIS A 84 7.89 1.63 -1.94
CA HIS A 84 7.56 1.50 -3.35
C HIS A 84 7.96 0.13 -3.87
N LEU A 85 6.96 -0.74 -4.04
CA LEU A 85 7.18 -2.10 -4.50
C LEU A 85 6.49 -2.38 -5.84
N ALA A 86 5.77 -1.42 -6.36
CA ALA A 86 5.09 -1.60 -7.64
C ALA A 86 6.13 -1.74 -8.75
N ALA A 87 6.01 -2.81 -9.53
CA ALA A 87 6.90 -3.01 -10.66
C ALA A 87 6.54 -2.04 -11.77
N GLU A 88 7.55 -1.42 -12.34
CA GLU A 88 7.33 -0.69 -13.58
C GLU A 88 7.17 -1.72 -14.67
N SER A 89 6.39 -1.46 -15.53
CA SER A 89 6.14 -2.43 -16.57
C SER A 89 7.38 -2.97 -17.17
N GLN A 90 7.69 -3.13 -17.02
CA GLN A 90 8.42 -3.51 -17.40
C GLN A 90 8.63 -4.11 -18.29
N VAL A 91 8.66 -4.23 -18.38
CA VAL A 91 8.92 -4.58 -18.90
C VAL A 91 8.84 -4.83 -19.65
N ASP A 92 8.79 -4.81 -19.92
CA ASP A 92 8.70 -4.84 -20.57
C ASP A 92 8.89 -4.87 -21.21
#